data_81d57094451177a6c1f883548f69b179
#
_entry.id   81d57094451177a6c1f883548f69b179
#
_cell.length_a   1.000
_cell.length_b   1.000
_cell.length_c   1.000
_cell.angle_alpha   90.00
_cell.angle_beta   90.00
_cell.angle_gamma   90.00
#
_symmetry.space_group_name_H-M   'P 1'
#
loop_
_entity.id
_entity.type
_entity.pdbx_description
1 polymer ?
#
loop_
_entity_poly.entity_id
_entity_poly.type
_entity_poly.pdbx_seq_one_letter_code
_entity_poly.pdbx_strand_id
1 'polypeptide(L)'
;MRTQSILRIPLLFFVMQISAIQLSAQFYDYPYQVLDSFNLSITYSIAWKEDTNNLERVRSEKMILMVGKEVSKFMSKNFYEYSNMGREAERAGLLQEFFDRNERQNYRTRFSYQILKNYPKGSYTYYNKVLPDFFQYAEPLQVFQWELLDETDSIGNYPVQKAHCTYGGREWVAWYTSSVPINDGPYKFRGLPGLIIKIHDEKEHYVFILDVIERYDKYFDIEFEDMGWVTTTRENYLMAEQNFRLDIISRAKEAGATAVSMQRAYRSMLKKNNPIEF
;
A
#
# COMPACT_ATOMS: atom_id res chain seq x y z
N MET A 1 20.07 -65.53 -24.91
CA MET A 1 19.27 -64.70 -23.98
C MET A 1 19.91 -63.31 -23.86
N ARG A 2 19.38 -62.31 -24.54
CA ARG A 2 19.87 -60.93 -24.45
C ARG A 2 18.79 -60.14 -23.69
N THR A 3 19.10 -59.68 -22.52
CA THR A 3 18.28 -58.79 -21.70
C THR A 3 18.41 -57.38 -22.21
N GLN A 4 17.30 -56.82 -22.67
CA GLN A 4 17.20 -55.41 -23.00
C GLN A 4 16.99 -54.59 -21.70
N SER A 5 17.92 -53.72 -21.40
CA SER A 5 17.80 -52.70 -20.36
C SER A 5 16.97 -51.50 -20.91
N ILE A 6 15.76 -51.35 -20.40
CA ILE A 6 14.91 -50.21 -20.69
C ILE A 6 15.39 -49.00 -19.85
N LEU A 7 15.88 -48.00 -20.54
CA LEU A 7 16.27 -46.69 -19.99
C LEU A 7 15.03 -45.94 -19.52
N ARG A 8 14.80 -45.88 -18.22
CA ARG A 8 13.78 -45.06 -17.59
C ARG A 8 14.40 -43.76 -17.10
N ILE A 9 14.33 -42.67 -17.87
CA ILE A 9 14.66 -41.28 -17.50
C ILE A 9 13.92 -40.36 -18.49
N PRO A 10 13.43 -39.22 -18.13
CA PRO A 10 12.98 -38.64 -16.85
C PRO A 10 11.61 -37.92 -16.99
N LEU A 11 10.57 -38.55 -16.54
CA LEU A 11 9.25 -37.89 -16.46
C LEU A 11 9.20 -36.86 -15.32
N LEU A 12 10.09 -37.00 -14.32
CA LEU A 12 10.11 -36.12 -13.16
C LEU A 12 10.62 -34.68 -13.45
N PHE A 13 11.55 -34.54 -14.39
CA PHE A 13 12.12 -33.22 -14.74
C PHE A 13 11.13 -32.35 -15.52
N PHE A 14 10.26 -32.97 -16.32
CA PHE A 14 9.28 -32.25 -17.12
C PHE A 14 8.10 -31.73 -16.27
N VAL A 15 7.71 -32.47 -15.24
CA VAL A 15 6.64 -32.02 -14.28
C VAL A 15 7.11 -30.89 -13.40
N MET A 16 8.42 -30.85 -13.02
CA MET A 16 8.95 -29.75 -12.20
C MET A 16 9.09 -28.42 -12.97
N GLN A 17 9.35 -28.47 -14.27
CA GLN A 17 9.39 -27.25 -15.10
C GLN A 17 8.00 -26.69 -15.39
N ILE A 18 7.00 -27.55 -15.58
CA ILE A 18 5.60 -27.10 -15.78
C ILE A 18 5.05 -26.44 -14.51
N SER A 19 5.37 -26.96 -13.33
CA SER A 19 4.94 -26.35 -12.05
C SER A 19 5.62 -25.01 -11.77
N ALA A 20 6.87 -24.81 -12.19
CA ALA A 20 7.57 -23.53 -12.04
C ALA A 20 7.01 -22.44 -12.98
N ILE A 21 6.65 -22.82 -14.21
CA ILE A 21 6.04 -21.92 -15.19
C ILE A 21 4.60 -21.54 -14.76
N GLN A 22 3.83 -22.48 -14.21
CA GLN A 22 2.49 -22.19 -13.68
C GLN A 22 2.53 -21.30 -12.41
N LEU A 23 3.56 -21.46 -11.55
CA LEU A 23 3.71 -20.59 -10.37
C LEU A 23 4.07 -19.14 -10.75
N SER A 24 4.85 -18.94 -11.81
CA SER A 24 5.19 -17.58 -12.28
C SER A 24 4.03 -16.89 -13.01
N ALA A 25 3.17 -17.63 -13.71
CA ALA A 25 1.97 -17.09 -14.36
C ALA A 25 0.89 -16.65 -13.36
N GLN A 26 0.82 -17.27 -12.18
CA GLN A 26 -0.19 -16.95 -11.17
C GLN A 26 -0.01 -15.59 -10.46
N PHE A 27 1.13 -14.92 -10.60
CA PHE A 27 1.40 -13.66 -9.88
C PHE A 27 0.70 -12.43 -10.47
N TYR A 28 0.15 -12.50 -11.70
CA TYR A 28 -0.53 -11.40 -12.39
C TYR A 28 -1.88 -11.78 -13.00
N ASP A 29 -2.35 -13.00 -12.81
CA ASP A 29 -3.61 -13.52 -13.35
C ASP A 29 -4.81 -13.26 -12.42
N TYR A 30 -4.73 -12.18 -11.63
CA TYR A 30 -5.88 -11.74 -10.86
C TYR A 30 -6.79 -10.91 -11.77
N PRO A 31 -8.11 -11.22 -11.80
CA PRO A 31 -9.05 -10.40 -12.52
C PRO A 31 -9.01 -8.97 -11.96
N TYR A 32 -8.86 -8.01 -12.83
CA TYR A 32 -8.95 -6.61 -12.46
C TYR A 32 -10.18 -5.95 -13.08
N GLN A 33 -10.71 -4.99 -12.36
CA GLN A 33 -11.82 -4.16 -12.77
C GLN A 33 -11.38 -2.71 -12.85
N VAL A 34 -11.69 -2.03 -13.96
CA VAL A 34 -11.54 -0.58 -14.05
C VAL A 34 -12.72 0.06 -13.32
N LEU A 35 -12.42 0.83 -12.29
CA LEU A 35 -13.40 1.50 -11.43
C LEU A 35 -13.68 2.94 -11.88
N ASP A 36 -12.64 3.64 -12.33
CA ASP A 36 -12.65 5.03 -12.76
C ASP A 36 -11.42 5.31 -13.60
N SER A 37 -11.24 6.55 -14.02
CA SER A 37 -10.04 7.00 -14.69
C SER A 37 -9.57 8.35 -14.10
N PHE A 38 -8.26 8.59 -14.10
CA PHE A 38 -7.64 9.82 -13.61
C PHE A 38 -6.71 10.45 -14.62
N ASN A 39 -6.65 11.78 -14.62
CA ASN A 39 -5.59 12.54 -15.28
C ASN A 39 -4.92 13.52 -14.31
N LEU A 40 -5.19 13.36 -13.02
CA LEU A 40 -4.61 14.12 -11.93
C LEU A 40 -4.06 13.17 -10.88
N SER A 41 -2.79 13.29 -10.56
CA SER A 41 -2.20 12.59 -9.43
C SER A 41 -1.51 13.58 -8.48
N ILE A 42 -1.45 13.18 -7.21
CA ILE A 42 -0.82 13.95 -6.15
C ILE A 42 0.17 13.05 -5.44
N THR A 43 1.44 13.41 -5.49
CA THR A 43 2.50 12.69 -4.79
C THR A 43 2.72 13.33 -3.42
N TYR A 44 2.70 12.50 -2.38
CA TYR A 44 3.05 12.86 -1.01
C TYR A 44 4.34 12.17 -0.59
N SER A 45 5.19 12.87 0.14
CA SER A 45 6.20 12.24 0.99
C SER A 45 5.58 11.87 2.32
N ILE A 46 5.72 10.60 2.73
CA ILE A 46 5.50 10.21 4.11
C ILE A 46 6.85 10.10 4.80
N ALA A 47 6.96 10.70 5.99
CA ALA A 47 8.03 10.45 6.94
C ALA A 47 7.44 9.81 8.19
N TRP A 48 8.09 8.72 8.70
CA TRP A 48 7.56 8.05 9.88
C TRP A 48 8.65 7.46 10.78
N LYS A 49 8.30 7.34 12.06
CA LYS A 49 9.11 6.76 13.12
C LYS A 49 8.50 5.41 13.53
N GLU A 50 9.02 4.31 12.98
CA GLU A 50 8.45 2.96 13.17
C GLU A 50 8.68 2.36 14.57
N ASP A 51 9.67 2.90 15.32
CA ASP A 51 10.13 2.37 16.61
C ASP A 51 10.09 3.43 17.69
N THR A 52 9.19 3.30 18.65
CA THR A 52 9.06 4.23 19.80
C THR A 52 10.29 4.24 20.71
N ASN A 53 11.13 3.20 20.64
CA ASN A 53 12.39 3.14 21.38
C ASN A 53 13.56 3.82 20.63
N ASN A 54 13.35 4.28 19.40
CA ASN A 54 14.36 4.97 18.58
C ASN A 54 13.69 5.98 17.66
N LEU A 55 13.23 7.09 18.22
CA LEU A 55 12.52 8.17 17.51
C LEU A 55 13.45 9.00 16.60
N GLU A 56 14.76 8.91 16.77
CA GLU A 56 15.73 9.55 15.88
C GLU A 56 15.75 8.90 14.48
N ARG A 57 15.32 7.65 14.40
CA ARG A 57 15.28 6.93 13.13
C ARG A 57 14.02 7.24 12.36
N VAL A 58 14.11 8.21 11.49
CA VAL A 58 13.04 8.56 10.54
C VAL A 58 13.22 7.76 9.25
N ARG A 59 12.13 7.21 8.74
CA ARG A 59 12.02 6.63 7.40
C ARG A 59 11.21 7.53 6.52
N SER A 60 11.40 7.44 5.22
CA SER A 60 10.57 8.15 4.25
C SER A 60 10.25 7.31 3.02
N GLU A 61 9.10 7.58 2.40
CA GLU A 61 8.66 6.95 1.15
C GLU A 61 7.75 7.90 0.38
N LYS A 62 7.63 7.71 -0.94
CA LYS A 62 6.68 8.44 -1.78
C LYS A 62 5.37 7.65 -1.91
N MET A 63 4.27 8.36 -1.72
CA MET A 63 2.92 7.84 -1.87
C MET A 63 2.23 8.58 -3.00
N ILE A 64 1.30 7.93 -3.69
CA ILE A 64 0.53 8.53 -4.78
C ILE A 64 -0.98 8.49 -4.46
N LEU A 65 -1.65 9.61 -4.66
CA LEU A 65 -3.10 9.75 -4.71
C LEU A 65 -3.50 9.98 -6.17
N MET A 66 -4.20 9.04 -6.75
CA MET A 66 -4.81 9.15 -8.09
C MET A 66 -6.24 9.66 -7.91
N VAL A 67 -6.56 10.80 -8.52
CA VAL A 67 -7.85 11.47 -8.37
C VAL A 67 -8.69 11.25 -9.61
N GLY A 68 -9.64 10.33 -9.53
CA GLY A 68 -10.63 10.09 -10.58
C GLY A 68 -11.84 11.00 -10.42
N LYS A 69 -12.84 10.78 -11.26
CA LYS A 69 -14.09 11.55 -11.24
C LYS A 69 -14.95 11.22 -10.02
N GLU A 70 -15.10 9.94 -9.71
CA GLU A 70 -15.93 9.43 -8.61
C GLU A 70 -15.09 8.75 -7.54
N VAL A 71 -14.01 8.04 -7.93
CA VAL A 71 -13.16 7.24 -7.07
C VAL A 71 -11.76 7.82 -7.03
N SER A 72 -11.15 7.88 -5.86
CA SER A 72 -9.71 8.11 -5.76
C SER A 72 -9.00 6.90 -5.14
N LYS A 73 -7.72 6.72 -5.49
CA LYS A 73 -6.89 5.60 -5.01
C LYS A 73 -5.60 6.12 -4.42
N PHE A 74 -5.30 5.69 -3.19
CA PHE A 74 -4.05 6.05 -2.50
C PHE A 74 -3.22 4.79 -2.23
N MET A 75 -1.93 4.84 -2.57
CA MET A 75 -1.01 3.73 -2.37
C MET A 75 0.47 4.16 -2.43
N SER A 76 1.41 3.24 -2.19
CA SER A 76 2.83 3.48 -2.45
C SER A 76 3.08 3.80 -3.92
N LYS A 77 3.84 4.86 -4.20
CA LYS A 77 4.24 5.22 -5.56
C LYS A 77 5.13 4.14 -6.17
N ASN A 78 6.07 3.60 -5.40
CA ASN A 78 6.92 2.49 -5.85
C ASN A 78 6.10 1.25 -6.22
N PHE A 79 5.08 0.92 -5.41
CA PHE A 79 4.21 -0.22 -5.72
C PHE A 79 3.40 0.02 -7.00
N TYR A 80 2.85 1.22 -7.16
CA TYR A 80 2.12 1.61 -8.36
C TYR A 80 2.99 1.50 -9.63
N GLU A 81 4.18 2.10 -9.62
CA GLU A 81 5.10 2.09 -10.76
C GLU A 81 5.54 0.67 -11.13
N TYR A 82 5.95 -0.13 -10.14
CA TYR A 82 6.37 -1.51 -10.38
C TYR A 82 5.23 -2.39 -10.93
N SER A 83 4.02 -2.24 -10.39
CA SER A 83 2.84 -2.96 -10.88
C SER A 83 2.47 -2.57 -12.31
N ASN A 84 2.58 -1.29 -12.67
CA ASN A 84 2.33 -0.83 -14.04
C ASN A 84 3.36 -1.39 -15.01
N MET A 85 4.66 -1.35 -14.65
CA MET A 85 5.71 -1.95 -15.48
C MET A 85 5.47 -3.44 -15.72
N GLY A 86 5.05 -4.18 -14.70
CA GLY A 86 4.70 -5.60 -14.81
C GLY A 86 3.52 -5.84 -15.77
N ARG A 87 2.45 -5.04 -15.66
CA ARG A 87 1.30 -5.14 -16.56
C ARG A 87 1.64 -4.75 -18.01
N GLU A 88 2.46 -3.75 -18.21
CA GLU A 88 2.94 -3.38 -19.56
C GLU A 88 3.78 -4.49 -20.16
N ALA A 89 4.66 -5.10 -19.38
CA ALA A 89 5.47 -6.24 -19.82
C ALA A 89 4.61 -7.47 -20.15
N GLU A 90 3.57 -7.75 -19.34
CA GLU A 90 2.60 -8.80 -19.60
C GLU A 90 1.86 -8.59 -20.92
N ARG A 91 1.29 -7.39 -21.14
CA ARG A 91 0.62 -7.01 -22.37
C ARG A 91 1.51 -7.11 -23.62
N ALA A 92 2.82 -6.86 -23.43
CA ALA A 92 3.83 -6.99 -24.47
C ALA A 92 4.36 -8.43 -24.67
N GLY A 93 3.98 -9.39 -23.81
CA GLY A 93 4.53 -10.75 -23.82
C GLY A 93 5.97 -10.84 -23.28
N LEU A 94 6.44 -9.84 -22.55
CA LEU A 94 7.82 -9.68 -22.05
C LEU A 94 7.93 -9.91 -20.53
N LEU A 95 6.98 -10.62 -19.93
CA LEU A 95 6.91 -10.79 -18.47
C LEU A 95 8.17 -11.48 -17.90
N GLN A 96 8.72 -12.46 -18.63
CA GLN A 96 9.94 -13.15 -18.20
C GLN A 96 11.14 -12.17 -18.18
N GLU A 97 11.30 -11.36 -19.21
CA GLU A 97 12.37 -10.35 -19.26
C GLU A 97 12.23 -9.30 -18.14
N PHE A 98 10.99 -8.92 -17.82
CA PHE A 98 10.72 -8.03 -16.71
C PHE A 98 11.22 -8.59 -15.37
N PHE A 99 10.99 -9.89 -15.11
CA PHE A 99 11.50 -10.54 -13.89
C PHE A 99 13.02 -10.70 -13.91
N ASP A 100 13.61 -11.03 -15.06
CA ASP A 100 15.05 -11.24 -15.21
C ASP A 100 15.86 -9.96 -14.99
N ARG A 101 15.30 -8.78 -15.27
CA ARG A 101 15.91 -7.48 -14.97
C ARG A 101 16.11 -7.24 -13.47
N ASN A 102 15.39 -7.97 -12.61
CA ASN A 102 15.49 -7.91 -11.15
C ASN A 102 15.41 -6.47 -10.56
N GLU A 103 14.63 -5.61 -11.20
CA GLU A 103 14.49 -4.21 -10.82
C GLU A 103 13.66 -4.01 -9.53
N ARG A 104 12.98 -5.06 -9.05
CA ARG A 104 12.13 -5.01 -7.85
C ARG A 104 12.80 -4.36 -6.64
N GLN A 105 14.11 -4.48 -6.52
CA GLN A 105 14.86 -3.86 -5.42
C GLN A 105 14.81 -2.33 -5.44
N ASN A 106 14.65 -1.71 -6.63
CA ASN A 106 14.55 -0.26 -6.81
C ASN A 106 13.17 0.27 -6.41
N TYR A 107 12.14 -0.60 -6.44
CA TYR A 107 10.74 -0.28 -6.15
C TYR A 107 10.27 -0.86 -4.81
N ARG A 108 11.17 -1.02 -3.85
CA ARG A 108 10.79 -1.51 -2.51
C ARG A 108 9.85 -0.55 -1.82
N THR A 109 8.80 -1.09 -1.23
CA THR A 109 7.87 -0.35 -0.38
C THR A 109 7.77 -0.97 1.01
N ARG A 110 7.44 -0.14 1.98
CA ARG A 110 7.04 -0.54 3.34
C ARG A 110 5.53 -0.57 3.50
N PHE A 111 4.81 0.03 2.55
CA PHE A 111 3.36 0.16 2.57
C PHE A 111 2.76 -0.63 1.41
N SER A 112 2.25 -1.82 1.73
CA SER A 112 1.56 -2.68 0.75
C SER A 112 0.06 -2.42 0.66
N TYR A 113 -0.46 -1.54 1.50
CA TYR A 113 -1.88 -1.21 1.48
C TYR A 113 -2.27 -0.38 0.25
N GLN A 114 -3.52 -0.54 -0.15
CA GLN A 114 -4.20 0.28 -1.13
C GLN A 114 -5.50 0.80 -0.51
N ILE A 115 -5.86 2.03 -0.78
CA ILE A 115 -7.08 2.65 -0.26
C ILE A 115 -7.87 3.18 -1.43
N LEU A 116 -9.07 2.63 -1.65
CA LEU A 116 -10.05 3.13 -2.59
C LEU A 116 -11.04 4.02 -1.83
N LYS A 117 -11.13 5.28 -2.19
CA LYS A 117 -12.05 6.24 -1.57
C LYS A 117 -13.26 6.44 -2.48
N ASN A 118 -14.44 6.46 -1.88
CA ASN A 118 -15.74 6.44 -2.52
C ASN A 118 -16.02 5.12 -3.29
N TYR A 119 -15.41 4.03 -2.85
CA TYR A 119 -15.67 2.69 -3.35
C TYR A 119 -15.72 1.67 -2.19
N PRO A 120 -16.93 1.07 -1.93
CA PRO A 120 -18.24 1.41 -2.49
C PRO A 120 -18.63 2.87 -2.25
N LYS A 121 -19.57 3.39 -3.04
CA LYS A 121 -20.01 4.79 -2.93
C LYS A 121 -20.38 5.17 -1.49
N GLY A 122 -19.82 6.28 -1.00
CA GLY A 122 -20.02 6.75 0.36
C GLY A 122 -19.09 6.13 1.41
N SER A 123 -18.18 5.23 0.99
CA SER A 123 -17.21 4.56 1.86
C SER A 123 -15.80 4.67 1.29
N TYR A 124 -14.80 4.46 2.12
CA TYR A 124 -13.49 4.05 1.64
C TYR A 124 -13.28 2.57 1.97
N THR A 125 -12.52 1.88 1.13
CA THR A 125 -12.10 0.50 1.40
C THR A 125 -10.59 0.45 1.49
N TYR A 126 -10.12 -0.14 2.57
CA TYR A 126 -8.71 -0.40 2.84
C TYR A 126 -8.39 -1.84 2.48
N TYR A 127 -7.37 -2.02 1.67
CA TYR A 127 -6.87 -3.31 1.21
C TYR A 127 -5.44 -3.50 1.68
N ASN A 128 -5.14 -4.58 2.35
CA ASN A 128 -3.76 -4.92 2.70
C ASN A 128 -3.60 -6.44 2.91
N LYS A 129 -2.37 -6.90 2.84
CA LYS A 129 -2.03 -8.30 3.09
C LYS A 129 -1.39 -8.47 4.46
N VAL A 130 -1.88 -9.47 5.17
CA VAL A 130 -1.26 -10.03 6.38
C VAL A 130 -1.06 -11.52 6.09
N LEU A 131 0.12 -11.87 5.60
CA LEU A 131 0.41 -13.18 5.03
C LEU A 131 0.01 -14.35 5.96
N PRO A 132 -0.65 -15.40 5.40
CA PRO A 132 -0.86 -15.62 3.95
C PRO A 132 -2.08 -14.92 3.35
N ASP A 133 -2.92 -14.25 4.14
CA ASP A 133 -4.22 -13.75 3.75
C ASP A 133 -4.18 -12.32 3.20
N PHE A 134 -5.21 -12.00 2.39
CA PHE A 134 -5.48 -10.68 1.83
C PHE A 134 -6.76 -10.16 2.46
N PHE A 135 -6.69 -9.04 3.19
CA PHE A 135 -7.82 -8.48 3.93
C PHE A 135 -8.33 -7.20 3.30
N GLN A 136 -9.65 -7.01 3.36
CA GLN A 136 -10.28 -5.74 3.07
C GLN A 136 -11.28 -5.38 4.17
N TYR A 137 -11.40 -4.09 4.45
CA TYR A 137 -12.49 -3.55 5.26
C TYR A 137 -12.91 -2.18 4.73
N ALA A 138 -14.17 -1.82 4.94
CA ALA A 138 -14.74 -0.54 4.53
C ALA A 138 -15.24 0.23 5.73
N GLU A 139 -15.08 1.57 5.68
CA GLU A 139 -15.61 2.51 6.65
C GLU A 139 -16.26 3.70 5.90
N PRO A 140 -17.22 4.41 6.54
CA PRO A 140 -17.84 5.59 5.94
C PRO A 140 -16.81 6.67 5.60
N LEU A 141 -17.00 7.40 4.48
CA LEU A 141 -16.14 8.54 4.13
C LEU A 141 -16.15 9.66 5.16
N GLN A 142 -17.23 9.81 5.92
CA GLN A 142 -17.42 10.85 6.93
C GLN A 142 -16.90 10.46 8.32
N VAL A 143 -15.97 9.51 8.38
CA VAL A 143 -15.39 9.05 9.67
C VAL A 143 -14.60 10.16 10.39
N PHE A 144 -14.08 11.15 9.63
CA PHE A 144 -13.28 12.24 10.19
C PHE A 144 -14.19 13.38 10.68
N GLN A 145 -14.11 13.67 11.97
CA GLN A 145 -14.78 14.83 12.59
C GLN A 145 -13.75 15.96 12.72
N TRP A 146 -13.68 16.80 11.66
CA TRP A 146 -12.72 17.89 11.60
C TRP A 146 -13.18 19.09 12.42
N GLU A 147 -12.31 19.57 13.30
CA GLU A 147 -12.38 20.90 13.91
C GLU A 147 -11.54 21.85 13.04
N LEU A 148 -12.18 22.84 12.43
CA LEU A 148 -11.51 23.87 11.65
C LEU A 148 -10.99 24.96 12.59
N LEU A 149 -9.73 25.33 12.47
CA LEU A 149 -9.08 26.34 13.29
C LEU A 149 -8.83 27.62 12.48
N ASP A 150 -8.80 28.76 13.15
CA ASP A 150 -8.56 30.06 12.49
C ASP A 150 -7.10 30.28 12.09
N GLU A 151 -6.20 29.36 12.53
CA GLU A 151 -4.78 29.44 12.20
C GLU A 151 -4.56 29.21 10.71
N THR A 152 -3.82 30.14 10.10
CA THR A 152 -3.42 30.12 8.69
C THR A 152 -1.90 30.23 8.57
N ASP A 153 -1.36 29.66 7.50
CA ASP A 153 0.06 29.70 7.16
C ASP A 153 0.23 29.54 5.64
N SER A 154 1.46 29.46 5.17
CA SER A 154 1.82 29.13 3.78
C SER A 154 2.78 27.95 3.74
N ILE A 155 2.40 26.90 3.01
CA ILE A 155 3.27 25.74 2.77
C ILE A 155 3.61 25.71 1.28
N GLY A 156 4.89 25.96 0.94
CA GLY A 156 5.28 26.20 -0.44
C GLY A 156 4.52 27.39 -1.02
N ASN A 157 3.82 27.19 -2.13
CA ASN A 157 3.01 28.22 -2.79
C ASN A 157 1.52 28.18 -2.40
N TYR A 158 1.14 27.40 -1.38
CA TYR A 158 -0.25 27.23 -1.00
C TYR A 158 -0.54 27.99 0.30
N PRO A 159 -1.50 28.95 0.31
CA PRO A 159 -2.08 29.41 1.55
C PRO A 159 -2.87 28.26 2.17
N VAL A 160 -2.65 27.99 3.44
CA VAL A 160 -3.26 26.87 4.14
C VAL A 160 -3.97 27.30 5.41
N GLN A 161 -5.01 26.57 5.78
CA GLN A 161 -5.71 26.67 7.04
C GLN A 161 -5.55 25.39 7.83
N LYS A 162 -5.47 25.49 9.15
CA LYS A 162 -5.30 24.39 10.07
C LYS A 162 -6.63 23.72 10.40
N ALA A 163 -6.60 22.41 10.55
CA ALA A 163 -7.71 21.63 11.07
C ALA A 163 -7.17 20.50 11.96
N HIS A 164 -8.03 20.02 12.86
CA HIS A 164 -7.68 18.96 13.82
C HIS A 164 -8.75 17.86 13.81
N CYS A 165 -8.35 16.59 14.02
CA CYS A 165 -9.26 15.50 14.31
C CYS A 165 -8.57 14.37 15.08
N THR A 166 -9.37 13.58 15.77
CA THR A 166 -8.93 12.32 16.40
C THR A 166 -9.28 11.16 15.46
N TYR A 167 -8.30 10.33 15.11
CA TYR A 167 -8.54 9.14 14.30
C TYR A 167 -7.48 8.07 14.54
N GLY A 168 -7.92 6.79 14.61
CA GLY A 168 -7.01 5.65 14.72
C GLY A 168 -6.14 5.64 15.97
N GLY A 169 -6.62 6.22 17.09
CA GLY A 169 -5.88 6.34 18.35
C GLY A 169 -4.82 7.46 18.34
N ARG A 170 -4.89 8.39 17.39
CA ARG A 170 -3.98 9.54 17.28
C ARG A 170 -4.76 10.84 17.12
N GLU A 171 -4.18 11.93 17.62
CA GLU A 171 -4.57 13.30 17.33
C GLU A 171 -3.84 13.75 16.06
N TRP A 172 -4.59 14.26 15.07
CA TRP A 172 -4.07 14.65 13.77
C TRP A 172 -4.24 16.15 13.53
N VAL A 173 -3.19 16.78 13.04
CA VAL A 173 -3.17 18.18 12.61
C VAL A 173 -3.00 18.21 11.10
N ALA A 174 -3.98 18.77 10.41
CA ALA A 174 -3.98 18.95 8.96
C ALA A 174 -3.86 20.42 8.58
N TRP A 175 -3.11 20.69 7.53
CA TRP A 175 -3.03 21.96 6.83
C TRP A 175 -3.58 21.75 5.42
N TYR A 176 -4.69 22.37 5.11
CA TYR A 176 -5.38 22.23 3.83
C TYR A 176 -5.51 23.57 3.10
N THR A 177 -5.68 23.52 1.77
CA THR A 177 -5.86 24.71 0.95
C THR A 177 -7.14 24.64 0.14
N SER A 178 -7.93 25.71 0.20
CA SER A 178 -9.10 25.90 -0.66
C SER A 178 -8.72 26.31 -2.10
N SER A 179 -7.47 26.73 -2.32
CA SER A 179 -6.96 27.06 -3.67
C SER A 179 -6.93 25.83 -4.60
N VAL A 180 -6.93 24.63 -4.05
CA VAL A 180 -7.08 23.37 -4.78
C VAL A 180 -8.40 22.73 -4.31
N PRO A 181 -9.51 22.88 -5.05
CA PRO A 181 -10.84 22.47 -4.62
C PRO A 181 -11.06 20.95 -4.76
N ILE A 182 -10.18 20.17 -4.13
CA ILE A 182 -10.21 18.70 -4.09
C ILE A 182 -10.36 18.29 -2.63
N ASN A 183 -11.54 17.79 -2.27
CA ASN A 183 -11.82 17.29 -0.92
C ASN A 183 -11.16 15.92 -0.71
N ASP A 184 -9.83 15.89 -0.71
CA ASP A 184 -9.05 14.66 -0.55
C ASP A 184 -7.68 14.95 0.10
N GLY A 185 -6.92 13.89 0.38
CA GLY A 185 -5.61 13.96 1.01
C GLY A 185 -4.89 12.62 1.06
N PRO A 186 -3.75 12.55 1.76
CA PRO A 186 -2.99 11.31 1.88
C PRO A 186 -3.71 10.30 2.77
N TYR A 187 -3.32 9.03 2.66
CA TYR A 187 -3.89 7.94 3.42
C TYR A 187 -5.42 7.89 3.29
N LYS A 188 -6.14 7.76 4.38
CA LYS A 188 -7.62 7.78 4.42
C LYS A 188 -8.19 9.21 4.50
N PHE A 189 -7.35 10.20 4.86
CA PHE A 189 -7.78 11.54 5.20
C PHE A 189 -8.45 12.26 4.05
N ARG A 190 -9.61 12.88 4.35
CA ARG A 190 -10.42 13.68 3.45
C ARG A 190 -11.47 14.46 4.26
N GLY A 191 -12.31 15.23 3.59
CA GLY A 191 -13.47 15.88 4.23
C GLY A 191 -13.25 17.35 4.55
N LEU A 192 -12.05 17.88 4.35
CA LEU A 192 -11.76 19.31 4.46
C LEU A 192 -12.19 20.06 3.19
N PRO A 193 -12.49 21.37 3.27
CA PRO A 193 -12.92 22.15 2.11
C PRO A 193 -11.73 22.53 1.20
N GLY A 194 -11.02 21.50 0.70
CA GLY A 194 -9.85 21.63 -0.15
C GLY A 194 -8.86 20.50 0.07
N LEU A 195 -7.74 20.57 -0.65
CA LEU A 195 -6.70 19.55 -0.61
C LEU A 195 -5.85 19.65 0.66
N ILE A 196 -5.61 18.52 1.31
CA ILE A 196 -4.66 18.44 2.43
C ILE A 196 -3.23 18.54 1.89
N ILE A 197 -2.52 19.60 2.27
CA ILE A 197 -1.12 19.85 1.85
C ILE A 197 -0.14 19.17 2.79
N LYS A 198 -0.40 19.25 4.10
CA LYS A 198 0.39 18.56 5.13
C LYS A 198 -0.56 18.01 6.17
N ILE A 199 -0.26 16.82 6.67
CA ILE A 199 -0.93 16.26 7.85
C ILE A 199 0.08 15.45 8.66
N HIS A 200 0.00 15.60 9.98
CA HIS A 200 0.85 14.85 10.90
C HIS A 200 0.07 14.52 12.18
N ASP A 201 0.47 13.45 12.86
CA ASP A 201 -0.01 13.25 14.22
C ASP A 201 0.70 14.25 15.18
N GLU A 202 0.08 14.56 16.31
CA GLU A 202 0.58 15.55 17.28
C GLU A 202 2.05 15.34 17.67
N LYS A 203 2.49 14.07 17.74
CA LYS A 203 3.88 13.70 18.09
C LYS A 203 4.84 13.68 16.90
N GLU A 204 4.34 14.01 15.70
CA GLU A 204 5.10 13.91 14.44
C GLU A 204 5.76 12.54 14.24
N HIS A 205 5.07 11.48 14.66
CA HIS A 205 5.49 10.12 14.34
C HIS A 205 5.17 9.74 12.91
N TYR A 206 4.13 10.33 12.35
CA TYR A 206 3.73 10.22 10.95
C TYR A 206 3.49 11.61 10.38
N VAL A 207 4.21 11.96 9.33
CA VAL A 207 4.10 13.23 8.64
C VAL A 207 3.91 12.98 7.16
N PHE A 208 2.80 13.43 6.59
CA PHE A 208 2.60 13.47 5.16
C PHE A 208 2.72 14.92 4.69
N ILE A 209 3.47 15.15 3.64
CA ILE A 209 3.58 16.46 3.00
C ILE A 209 3.48 16.31 1.49
N LEU A 210 2.72 17.18 0.86
CA LEU A 210 2.58 17.25 -0.59
C LEU A 210 3.92 17.60 -1.23
N ASP A 211 4.31 16.80 -2.23
CA ASP A 211 5.48 17.07 -3.06
C ASP A 211 5.09 17.74 -4.37
N VAL A 212 4.17 17.11 -5.12
CA VAL A 212 3.81 17.57 -6.45
C VAL A 212 2.36 17.18 -6.81
N ILE A 213 1.70 18.06 -7.55
CA ILE A 213 0.43 17.82 -8.23
C ILE A 213 0.75 17.72 -9.72
N GLU A 214 0.44 16.59 -10.34
CA GLU A 214 0.69 16.32 -11.76
C GLU A 214 -0.64 16.16 -12.49
N ARG A 215 -0.82 16.94 -13.57
CA ARG A 215 -1.93 16.79 -14.50
C ARG A 215 -1.42 16.24 -15.81
N TYR A 216 -2.05 15.19 -16.30
CA TYR A 216 -1.67 14.49 -17.52
C TYR A 216 -2.60 14.87 -18.68
N ASP A 217 -2.08 14.87 -19.89
CA ASP A 217 -2.87 15.10 -21.12
C ASP A 217 -3.72 13.89 -21.50
N LYS A 218 -3.45 12.74 -20.90
CA LYS A 218 -4.20 11.49 -21.10
C LYS A 218 -4.77 10.96 -19.79
N TYR A 219 -5.77 10.11 -19.90
CA TYR A 219 -6.34 9.42 -18.76
C TYR A 219 -5.67 8.06 -18.55
N PHE A 220 -5.55 7.68 -17.29
CA PHE A 220 -5.08 6.38 -16.83
C PHE A 220 -6.18 5.72 -15.99
N ASP A 221 -6.23 4.40 -15.99
CA ASP A 221 -7.25 3.67 -15.25
C ASP A 221 -6.95 3.62 -13.75
N ILE A 222 -8.01 3.78 -12.95
CA ILE A 222 -8.03 3.38 -11.54
C ILE A 222 -8.56 1.96 -11.50
N GLU A 223 -7.67 1.03 -11.27
CA GLU A 223 -7.96 -0.40 -11.31
C GLU A 223 -8.04 -0.98 -9.88
N PHE A 224 -8.88 -1.98 -9.74
CA PHE A 224 -8.97 -2.85 -8.57
C PHE A 224 -8.63 -4.29 -9.00
N GLU A 225 -7.74 -4.94 -8.26
CA GLU A 225 -7.36 -6.34 -8.46
C GLU A 225 -8.09 -7.20 -7.43
N ASP A 226 -8.88 -8.17 -7.90
CA ASP A 226 -9.53 -9.14 -7.02
C ASP A 226 -8.57 -10.28 -6.68
N MET A 227 -7.92 -10.16 -5.56
CA MET A 227 -6.96 -11.15 -5.04
C MET A 227 -7.62 -12.17 -4.10
N GLY A 228 -8.96 -12.30 -4.12
CA GLY A 228 -9.68 -13.13 -3.15
C GLY A 228 -9.68 -12.48 -1.76
N TRP A 229 -10.01 -11.20 -1.68
CA TRP A 229 -9.98 -10.44 -0.44
C TRP A 229 -10.97 -10.95 0.61
N VAL A 230 -10.47 -11.26 1.79
CA VAL A 230 -11.29 -11.60 2.95
C VAL A 230 -11.86 -10.31 3.55
N THR A 231 -13.19 -10.17 3.50
CA THR A 231 -13.87 -9.03 4.10
C THR A 231 -13.90 -9.17 5.63
N THR A 232 -13.49 -8.11 6.31
CA THR A 232 -13.41 -8.07 7.77
C THR A 232 -13.81 -6.68 8.30
N THR A 233 -13.67 -6.45 9.61
CA THR A 233 -13.76 -5.11 10.21
C THR A 233 -12.36 -4.53 10.41
N ARG A 234 -12.27 -3.21 10.59
CA ARG A 234 -11.01 -2.54 10.92
C ARG A 234 -10.36 -3.14 12.17
N GLU A 235 -11.13 -3.37 13.23
CA GLU A 235 -10.66 -3.93 14.50
C GLU A 235 -10.06 -5.33 14.30
N ASN A 236 -10.77 -6.19 13.59
CA ASN A 236 -10.30 -7.55 13.30
C ASN A 236 -9.04 -7.54 12.42
N TYR A 237 -8.96 -6.62 11.44
CA TYR A 237 -7.76 -6.44 10.63
C TYR A 237 -6.56 -6.01 11.50
N LEU A 238 -6.71 -4.99 12.36
CA LEU A 238 -5.66 -4.52 13.25
C LEU A 238 -5.20 -5.64 14.22
N MET A 239 -6.13 -6.42 14.71
CA MET A 239 -5.85 -7.60 15.55
C MET A 239 -5.05 -8.67 14.76
N ALA A 240 -5.45 -8.96 13.52
CA ALA A 240 -4.73 -9.90 12.66
C ALA A 240 -3.30 -9.43 12.36
N GLU A 241 -3.10 -8.13 12.09
CA GLU A 241 -1.79 -7.54 11.88
C GLU A 241 -0.91 -7.60 13.14
N GLN A 242 -1.49 -7.33 14.31
CA GLN A 242 -0.80 -7.45 15.59
C GLN A 242 -0.40 -8.90 15.88
N ASN A 243 -1.31 -9.85 15.73
CA ASN A 243 -1.06 -11.28 15.92
C ASN A 243 0.03 -11.78 14.96
N PHE A 244 0.01 -11.36 13.69
CA PHE A 244 1.07 -11.69 12.73
C PHE A 244 2.45 -11.20 13.21
N ARG A 245 2.53 -10.01 13.78
CA ARG A 245 3.80 -9.48 14.32
C ARG A 245 4.29 -10.25 15.53
N LEU A 246 3.39 -10.67 16.42
CA LEU A 246 3.72 -11.42 17.63
C LEU A 246 4.13 -12.87 17.31
N ASP A 247 3.53 -13.47 16.27
CA ASP A 247 3.73 -14.88 15.90
C ASP A 247 4.71 -15.10 14.75
N ILE A 248 5.52 -14.09 14.45
CA ILE A 248 6.45 -14.15 13.31
C ILE A 248 7.49 -15.29 13.42
N ILE A 249 7.84 -15.70 14.64
CA ILE A 249 8.81 -16.79 14.85
C ILE A 249 8.19 -18.12 14.47
N SER A 250 6.96 -18.43 14.95
CA SER A 250 6.25 -19.67 14.61
C SER A 250 6.04 -19.76 13.11
N ARG A 251 5.55 -18.69 12.48
CA ARG A 251 5.34 -18.61 11.04
C ARG A 251 6.62 -18.80 10.22
N ALA A 252 7.72 -18.17 10.66
CA ALA A 252 9.01 -18.34 10.01
C ALA A 252 9.55 -19.78 10.14
N LYS A 253 9.32 -20.43 11.29
CA LYS A 253 9.68 -21.83 11.52
C LYS A 253 8.88 -22.78 10.63
N GLU A 254 7.57 -22.59 10.54
CA GLU A 254 6.68 -23.35 9.64
C GLU A 254 7.09 -23.21 8.17
N ALA A 255 7.55 -22.02 7.77
CA ALA A 255 8.11 -21.75 6.45
C ALA A 255 9.55 -22.29 6.24
N GLY A 256 10.11 -23.06 7.18
CA GLY A 256 11.44 -23.64 7.07
C GLY A 256 12.61 -22.67 7.24
N ALA A 257 12.37 -21.52 7.87
CA ALA A 257 13.42 -20.52 8.06
C ALA A 257 14.50 -20.98 9.05
N THR A 258 15.74 -20.54 8.83
CA THR A 258 16.85 -20.83 9.74
C THR A 258 16.72 -20.05 11.06
N ALA A 259 17.31 -20.54 12.14
CA ALA A 259 17.31 -19.86 13.44
C ALA A 259 17.81 -18.41 13.35
N VAL A 260 18.84 -18.16 12.54
CA VAL A 260 19.40 -16.81 12.33
C VAL A 260 18.39 -15.88 11.62
N SER A 261 17.72 -16.39 10.55
CA SER A 261 16.71 -15.59 9.84
C SER A 261 15.46 -15.33 10.69
N MET A 262 15.02 -16.30 11.49
CA MET A 262 13.93 -16.14 12.47
C MET A 262 14.25 -15.05 13.50
N GLN A 263 15.45 -15.09 14.08
CA GLN A 263 15.89 -14.08 15.04
C GLN A 263 15.94 -12.67 14.42
N ARG A 264 16.40 -12.56 13.17
CA ARG A 264 16.43 -11.29 12.42
C ARG A 264 15.01 -10.77 12.15
N ALA A 265 14.11 -11.65 11.71
CA ALA A 265 12.71 -11.31 11.47
C ALA A 265 12.04 -10.81 12.76
N TYR A 266 12.20 -11.53 13.86
CA TYR A 266 11.67 -11.13 15.18
C TYR A 266 12.18 -9.76 15.63
N ARG A 267 13.49 -9.54 15.62
CA ARG A 267 14.07 -8.22 15.96
C ARG A 267 13.55 -7.10 15.05
N SER A 268 13.31 -7.39 13.79
CA SER A 268 12.74 -6.42 12.85
C SER A 268 11.29 -6.10 13.19
N MET A 269 10.48 -7.08 13.61
CA MET A 269 9.08 -6.87 13.98
C MET A 269 8.91 -6.14 15.30
N LEU A 270 9.78 -6.41 16.28
CA LEU A 270 9.78 -5.67 17.56
C LEU A 270 9.98 -4.15 17.38
N LYS A 271 10.68 -3.76 16.32
CA LYS A 271 10.91 -2.34 15.97
C LYS A 271 9.73 -1.68 15.28
N LYS A 272 8.70 -2.43 14.91
CA LYS A 272 7.48 -1.90 14.28
C LYS A 272 6.38 -1.76 15.35
N ASN A 273 6.69 -1.05 16.42
CA ASN A 273 5.80 -0.91 17.58
C ASN A 273 5.03 0.41 17.59
N ASN A 274 5.13 1.20 16.54
CA ASN A 274 4.45 2.47 16.36
C ASN A 274 3.60 2.44 15.06
N PRO A 275 2.48 1.69 15.02
CA PRO A 275 1.62 1.65 13.84
C PRO A 275 0.92 3.00 13.62
N ILE A 276 0.44 3.24 12.39
CA ILE A 276 -0.30 4.47 12.07
C ILE A 276 -1.68 4.53 12.74
N GLU A 277 -2.29 3.38 13.01
CA GLU A 277 -3.55 3.22 13.73
C GLU A 277 -3.42 2.16 14.83
N PHE A 278 -4.17 2.35 15.91
CA PHE A 278 -4.24 1.45 17.06
C PHE A 278 -5.62 0.81 17.20
#